data_5e5ca89d151933e47ab11fe86656a763
#
_entry.id   5e5ca89d151933e47ab11fe86656a763
#
_cell.length_a   1.000
_cell.length_b   1.000
_cell.length_c   1.000
_cell.angle_alpha   90.00
_cell.angle_beta   90.00
_cell.angle_gamma   90.00
#
_symmetry.space_group_name_H-M   'P 1'
#
loop_
_entity.id
_entity.type
_entity.pdbx_description
1 polymer ?
#
loop_
_entity_poly.entity_id
_entity_poly.type
_entity_poly.pdbx_seq_one_letter_code
_entity_poly.pdbx_strand_id
1 'polypeptide(L)'
;MRVEVQIRKTLRSSGREFQLDVDFTCHDDVSVVFGASGSGKSLTLRAIAGLERPDSGRIAVDGVVLFDSKRGIDVPARLRSVGYVFQDYALFPHLTVAENIAFPVSHWWQRWLGKDMVRKVWDVLEIFEIGSLAHSYPWQISGGQRQRVALARALIRKPSFLLLDEPFAALDPLLRIRMRQELLNTQWLFKVPMLVITHDPQDVAALAENLVILRKGKVERTVDLKGPPYRDEKGLPVRGVIRQLLMETSVETNGAQG
;
A
#
# COMPACT_ATOMS: atom_id res chain seq x y z
N MET A 1 4.47 -13.83 0.03
CA MET A 1 5.35 -12.88 -0.70
C MET A 1 6.54 -12.50 0.17
N ARG A 2 7.72 -12.32 -0.42
CA ARG A 2 8.90 -11.79 0.29
C ARG A 2 9.35 -10.48 -0.34
N VAL A 3 9.27 -9.39 0.42
CA VAL A 3 9.77 -8.07 0.00
C VAL A 3 10.99 -7.72 0.84
N GLU A 4 12.12 -7.52 0.20
CA GLU A 4 13.38 -7.12 0.82
C GLU A 4 13.66 -5.67 0.43
N VAL A 5 13.82 -4.81 1.41
CA VAL A 5 14.07 -3.37 1.22
C VAL A 5 15.25 -2.96 2.07
N GLN A 6 16.35 -2.58 1.42
CA GLN A 6 17.51 -1.99 2.06
C GLN A 6 17.92 -0.77 1.25
N ILE A 7 17.45 0.41 1.64
CA ILE A 7 17.65 1.63 0.84
C ILE A 7 17.98 2.84 1.69
N ARG A 8 18.71 3.77 1.06
CA ARG A 8 18.97 5.11 1.57
C ARG A 8 18.47 6.15 0.58
N LYS A 9 17.88 7.21 1.11
CA LYS A 9 17.43 8.37 0.33
C LYS A 9 17.52 9.62 1.17
N THR A 10 18.15 10.66 0.62
CA THR A 10 18.21 11.99 1.22
C THR A 10 17.32 12.93 0.45
N LEU A 11 16.38 13.56 1.12
CA LEU A 11 15.56 14.64 0.57
C LEU A 11 16.00 15.97 1.16
N ARG A 12 16.23 16.97 0.31
CA ARG A 12 16.58 18.33 0.72
C ARG A 12 15.55 19.30 0.18
N SER A 13 14.93 20.08 1.06
CA SER A 13 13.97 21.11 0.69
C SER A 13 14.01 22.28 1.65
N SER A 14 14.16 23.50 1.14
CA SER A 14 14.06 24.75 1.91
C SER A 14 14.83 24.76 3.22
N GLY A 15 16.10 24.27 3.21
CA GLY A 15 16.97 24.23 4.39
C GLY A 15 16.71 23.08 5.36
N ARG A 16 15.75 22.19 5.04
CA ARG A 16 15.49 20.96 5.82
C ARG A 16 16.05 19.76 5.07
N GLU A 17 16.68 18.86 5.81
CA GLU A 17 17.15 17.59 5.30
C GLU A 17 16.38 16.45 5.99
N PHE A 18 15.88 15.50 5.19
CA PHE A 18 15.29 14.26 5.69
C PHE A 18 16.08 13.09 5.12
N GLN A 19 16.50 12.19 5.99
CA GLN A 19 17.25 11.00 5.61
C GLN A 19 16.40 9.76 5.87
N LEU A 20 16.17 8.97 4.82
CA LEU A 20 15.60 7.63 4.91
C LEU A 20 16.76 6.63 4.88
N ASP A 21 16.84 5.76 5.87
CA ASP A 21 17.78 4.63 5.96
C ASP A 21 17.03 3.44 6.52
N VAL A 22 16.46 2.62 5.64
CA VAL A 22 15.58 1.50 6.02
C VAL A 22 16.15 0.18 5.55
N ASP A 23 16.08 -0.81 6.45
CA ASP A 23 16.44 -2.20 6.19
C ASP A 23 15.39 -3.10 6.85
N PHE A 24 14.55 -3.75 6.04
CA PHE A 24 13.54 -4.70 6.52
C PHE A 24 13.17 -5.73 5.45
N THR A 25 12.58 -6.82 5.92
CA THR A 25 12.01 -7.86 5.07
C THR A 25 10.59 -8.16 5.55
N CYS A 26 9.65 -8.22 4.61
CA CYS A 26 8.27 -8.66 4.84
C CYS A 26 8.06 -10.02 4.17
N HIS A 27 7.33 -10.93 4.83
CA HIS A 27 7.16 -12.31 4.35
C HIS A 27 5.71 -12.76 4.15
N ASP A 28 4.73 -11.95 4.53
CA ASP A 28 3.35 -12.38 4.70
C ASP A 28 2.41 -11.87 3.61
N ASP A 29 1.16 -12.30 3.70
CA ASP A 29 0.12 -11.88 2.78
C ASP A 29 -0.27 -10.44 2.99
N VAL A 30 -0.32 -9.97 4.26
CA VAL A 30 -0.55 -8.56 4.57
C VAL A 30 0.52 -8.06 5.54
N SER A 31 1.41 -7.24 5.02
CA SER A 31 2.43 -6.53 5.80
C SER A 31 2.04 -5.07 5.99
N VAL A 32 2.29 -4.54 7.19
CA VAL A 32 1.98 -3.14 7.50
C VAL A 32 3.26 -2.40 7.90
N VAL A 33 3.49 -1.24 7.29
CA VAL A 33 4.50 -0.27 7.74
C VAL A 33 3.78 0.84 8.49
N PHE A 34 4.01 0.88 9.81
CA PHE A 34 3.41 1.84 10.73
C PHE A 34 4.39 2.94 11.12
N GLY A 35 3.88 4.15 11.32
CA GLY A 35 4.68 5.27 11.82
C GLY A 35 3.97 6.60 11.72
N ALA A 36 4.47 7.62 12.42
CA ALA A 36 3.93 8.97 12.36
C ALA A 36 4.02 9.61 10.97
N SER A 37 3.27 10.66 10.71
CA SER A 37 3.42 11.47 9.49
C SER A 37 4.86 11.98 9.39
N GLY A 38 5.43 11.94 8.18
CA GLY A 38 6.83 12.33 7.96
C GLY A 38 7.88 11.30 8.37
N SER A 39 7.51 10.10 8.84
CA SER A 39 8.49 9.05 9.18
C SER A 39 9.18 8.39 7.98
N GLY A 40 8.74 8.64 6.74
CA GLY A 40 9.32 8.08 5.52
C GLY A 40 8.52 6.95 4.88
N LYS A 41 7.34 6.59 5.39
CA LYS A 41 6.49 5.49 4.90
C LYS A 41 6.18 5.60 3.41
N SER A 42 5.57 6.72 2.98
CA SER A 42 5.21 6.94 1.57
C SER A 42 6.44 7.01 0.66
N LEU A 43 7.57 7.53 1.17
CA LEU A 43 8.82 7.55 0.42
C LEU A 43 9.35 6.13 0.18
N THR A 44 9.30 5.28 1.20
CA THR A 44 9.64 3.85 1.10
C THR A 44 8.73 3.14 0.09
N LEU A 45 7.41 3.37 0.18
CA LEU A 45 6.45 2.75 -0.73
C LEU A 45 6.68 3.17 -2.19
N ARG A 46 6.92 4.47 -2.42
CA ARG A 46 7.24 5.00 -3.76
C ARG A 46 8.55 4.44 -4.30
N ALA A 47 9.55 4.24 -3.44
CA ALA A 47 10.81 3.61 -3.83
C ALA A 47 10.58 2.16 -4.30
N ILE A 48 9.77 1.37 -3.58
CA ILE A 48 9.41 0.00 -3.97
C ILE A 48 8.65 0.00 -5.30
N ALA A 49 7.74 0.96 -5.50
CA ALA A 49 6.98 1.10 -6.75
C ALA A 49 7.83 1.58 -7.94
N GLY A 50 9.04 2.13 -7.71
CA GLY A 50 9.86 2.76 -8.74
C GLY A 50 9.40 4.15 -9.16
N LEU A 51 8.58 4.79 -8.31
CA LEU A 51 8.12 6.17 -8.45
C LEU A 51 9.11 7.17 -7.83
N GLU A 52 9.98 6.67 -6.97
CA GLU A 52 11.08 7.43 -6.36
C GLU A 52 12.35 6.59 -6.44
N ARG A 53 13.45 7.17 -6.89
CA ARG A 53 14.71 6.45 -6.99
C ARG A 53 15.51 6.61 -5.70
N PRO A 54 15.88 5.51 -5.01
CA PRO A 54 16.81 5.56 -3.88
C PRO A 54 18.19 6.08 -4.29
N ASP A 55 18.91 6.70 -3.38
CA ASP A 55 20.30 7.12 -3.62
C ASP A 55 21.25 5.93 -3.60
N SER A 56 20.94 4.92 -2.75
CA SER A 56 21.70 3.67 -2.69
C SER A 56 20.86 2.53 -2.08
N GLY A 57 21.36 1.32 -2.26
CA GLY A 57 20.79 0.12 -1.63
C GLY A 57 20.21 -0.86 -2.64
N ARG A 58 19.28 -1.71 -2.16
CA ARG A 58 18.67 -2.79 -2.92
C ARG A 58 17.18 -2.96 -2.57
N ILE A 59 16.36 -3.26 -3.57
CA ILE A 59 14.97 -3.68 -3.41
C ILE A 59 14.77 -4.96 -4.21
N ALA A 60 14.21 -6.00 -3.57
CA ALA A 60 13.85 -7.23 -4.26
C ALA A 60 12.47 -7.72 -3.79
N VAL A 61 11.74 -8.37 -4.70
CA VAL A 61 10.44 -9.00 -4.44
C VAL A 61 10.48 -10.41 -4.97
N ASP A 62 10.23 -11.39 -4.11
CA ASP A 62 10.31 -12.83 -4.40
C ASP A 62 11.59 -13.22 -5.17
N GLY A 63 12.73 -12.63 -4.75
CA GLY A 63 14.04 -12.86 -5.36
C GLY A 63 14.32 -12.03 -6.61
N VAL A 64 13.30 -11.39 -7.21
CA VAL A 64 13.49 -10.50 -8.37
C VAL A 64 13.98 -9.13 -7.91
N VAL A 65 15.18 -8.74 -8.37
CA VAL A 65 15.78 -7.44 -8.02
C VAL A 65 15.14 -6.34 -8.85
N LEU A 66 14.48 -5.40 -8.15
CA LEU A 66 13.83 -4.23 -8.77
C LEU A 66 14.75 -3.00 -8.78
N PHE A 67 15.62 -2.88 -7.78
CA PHE A 67 16.62 -1.84 -7.67
C PHE A 67 17.89 -2.39 -7.02
N ASP A 68 19.05 -2.03 -7.54
CA ASP A 68 20.35 -2.33 -6.93
C ASP A 68 21.37 -1.30 -7.40
N SER A 69 21.76 -0.39 -6.52
CA SER A 69 22.68 0.70 -6.86
C SER A 69 24.09 0.22 -7.19
N LYS A 70 24.55 -0.90 -6.59
CA LYS A 70 25.88 -1.48 -6.85
C LYS A 70 25.94 -2.17 -8.20
N ARG A 71 24.83 -2.77 -8.64
CA ARG A 71 24.73 -3.50 -9.91
C ARG A 71 24.18 -2.64 -11.05
N GLY A 72 23.80 -1.37 -10.79
CA GLY A 72 23.20 -0.47 -11.77
C GLY A 72 21.81 -0.91 -12.22
N ILE A 73 21.08 -1.70 -11.40
CA ILE A 73 19.74 -2.17 -11.72
C ILE A 73 18.73 -1.14 -11.22
N ASP A 74 17.86 -0.66 -12.10
CA ASP A 74 16.72 0.21 -11.77
C ASP A 74 15.56 -0.07 -12.72
N VAL A 75 14.70 -1.00 -12.31
CA VAL A 75 13.54 -1.41 -13.11
C VAL A 75 12.51 -0.27 -13.10
N PRO A 76 12.13 0.28 -14.26
CA PRO A 76 11.12 1.35 -14.33
C PRO A 76 9.78 0.93 -13.72
N ALA A 77 9.05 1.85 -13.09
CA ALA A 77 7.77 1.57 -12.41
C ALA A 77 6.78 0.79 -13.29
N ARG A 78 6.66 1.14 -14.58
CA ARG A 78 5.76 0.46 -15.53
C ARG A 78 6.07 -1.02 -15.76
N LEU A 79 7.30 -1.46 -15.48
CA LEU A 79 7.77 -2.85 -15.63
C LEU A 79 7.80 -3.60 -14.30
N ARG A 80 7.60 -2.92 -13.17
CA ARG A 80 7.39 -3.59 -11.88
C ARG A 80 5.97 -4.10 -11.84
N SER A 81 5.78 -5.38 -11.60
CA SER A 81 4.44 -5.99 -11.51
C SER A 81 3.74 -5.59 -10.20
N VAL A 82 3.52 -4.30 -10.00
CA VAL A 82 3.02 -3.70 -8.75
C VAL A 82 1.73 -2.94 -9.03
N GLY A 83 0.71 -3.16 -8.20
CA GLY A 83 -0.45 -2.28 -8.11
C GLY A 83 -0.21 -1.22 -7.01
N TYR A 84 -0.49 0.04 -7.30
CA TYR A 84 -0.33 1.13 -6.33
C TYR A 84 -1.66 1.83 -6.10
N VAL A 85 -2.06 1.95 -4.83
CA VAL A 85 -3.23 2.72 -4.41
C VAL A 85 -2.72 3.93 -3.61
N PHE A 86 -2.96 5.12 -4.14
CA PHE A 86 -2.57 6.39 -3.53
C PHE A 86 -3.55 6.79 -2.41
N GLN A 87 -3.10 7.61 -1.47
CA GLN A 87 -3.87 8.09 -0.33
C GLN A 87 -5.16 8.82 -0.73
N ASP A 88 -5.12 9.60 -1.82
CA ASP A 88 -6.25 10.32 -2.43
C ASP A 88 -6.91 9.54 -3.57
N TYR A 89 -6.55 8.24 -3.69
CA TYR A 89 -6.97 7.32 -4.77
C TYR A 89 -6.44 7.71 -6.16
N ALA A 90 -6.01 8.94 -6.39
CA ALA A 90 -5.50 9.50 -7.65
C ALA A 90 -6.33 9.07 -8.87
N LEU A 91 -7.66 9.12 -8.75
CA LEU A 91 -8.56 8.86 -9.87
C LEU A 91 -8.51 10.04 -10.86
N PHE A 92 -8.51 9.73 -12.13
CA PHE A 92 -8.55 10.75 -13.19
C PHE A 92 -9.93 11.40 -13.20
N PRO A 93 -10.06 12.70 -12.88
CA PRO A 93 -11.37 13.33 -12.71
C PRO A 93 -12.15 13.48 -14.01
N HIS A 94 -11.47 13.47 -15.15
CA HIS A 94 -12.05 13.60 -16.49
C HIS A 94 -12.41 12.25 -17.12
N LEU A 95 -12.13 11.13 -16.46
CA LEU A 95 -12.45 9.79 -16.89
C LEU A 95 -13.59 9.22 -16.02
N THR A 96 -14.47 8.44 -16.64
CA THR A 96 -15.49 7.67 -15.94
C THR A 96 -14.87 6.57 -15.08
N VAL A 97 -15.66 5.91 -14.24
CA VAL A 97 -15.25 4.75 -13.43
C VAL A 97 -14.68 3.65 -14.32
N ALA A 98 -15.38 3.27 -15.39
CA ALA A 98 -14.92 2.23 -16.32
C ALA A 98 -13.60 2.63 -17.00
N GLU A 99 -13.47 3.88 -17.44
CA GLU A 99 -12.25 4.40 -18.05
C GLU A 99 -11.09 4.48 -17.07
N ASN A 100 -11.31 4.87 -15.81
CA ASN A 100 -10.30 4.82 -14.76
C ASN A 100 -9.76 3.39 -14.57
N ILE A 101 -10.64 2.39 -14.51
CA ILE A 101 -10.25 0.98 -14.36
C ILE A 101 -9.51 0.49 -15.60
N ALA A 102 -9.97 0.86 -16.80
CA ALA A 102 -9.36 0.48 -18.06
C ALA A 102 -7.99 1.11 -18.31
N PHE A 103 -7.72 2.28 -17.71
CA PHE A 103 -6.54 3.10 -17.99
C PHE A 103 -5.20 2.33 -17.98
N PRO A 104 -4.88 1.48 -16.99
CA PRO A 104 -3.60 0.78 -16.95
C PRO A 104 -3.39 -0.25 -18.07
N VAL A 105 -4.46 -0.67 -18.73
CA VAL A 105 -4.47 -1.71 -19.77
C VAL A 105 -4.87 -1.16 -21.14
N SER A 106 -5.33 0.10 -21.19
CA SER A 106 -5.60 0.80 -22.44
C SER A 106 -4.32 1.33 -23.05
N HIS A 107 -4.16 1.18 -24.36
CA HIS A 107 -3.18 1.94 -25.10
C HIS A 107 -3.83 3.27 -25.49
N TRP A 108 -3.36 4.38 -24.95
CA TRP A 108 -3.96 5.72 -25.12
C TRP A 108 -4.13 6.17 -26.59
N TRP A 109 -3.40 5.55 -27.49
CA TRP A 109 -3.55 5.75 -28.95
C TRP A 109 -4.55 4.79 -29.63
N GLN A 110 -4.98 3.70 -28.94
CA GLN A 110 -6.00 2.82 -29.43
C GLN A 110 -7.36 3.27 -28.85
N ARG A 111 -8.10 4.00 -29.65
CA ARG A 111 -9.42 4.59 -29.33
C ARG A 111 -10.51 3.54 -29.03
N TRP A 112 -10.20 2.25 -29.18
CA TRP A 112 -11.11 1.14 -28.97
C TRP A 112 -10.43 0.06 -28.15
N LEU A 113 -10.97 -0.20 -26.96
CA LEU A 113 -10.66 -1.41 -26.21
C LEU A 113 -11.18 -2.60 -27.04
N GLY A 114 -10.32 -3.59 -27.30
CA GLY A 114 -10.77 -4.84 -27.90
C GLY A 114 -11.85 -5.51 -27.01
N LYS A 115 -12.71 -6.33 -27.60
CA LYS A 115 -13.83 -6.99 -26.90
C LYS A 115 -13.39 -7.69 -25.61
N ASP A 116 -12.22 -8.33 -25.61
CA ASP A 116 -11.67 -9.02 -24.43
C ASP A 116 -11.31 -8.05 -23.30
N MET A 117 -10.86 -6.84 -23.63
CA MET A 117 -10.51 -5.84 -22.63
C MET A 117 -11.78 -5.23 -22.03
N VAL A 118 -12.78 -4.94 -22.85
CA VAL A 118 -14.11 -4.50 -22.37
C VAL A 118 -14.66 -5.53 -21.39
N ARG A 119 -14.62 -6.82 -21.73
CA ARG A 119 -15.08 -7.90 -20.85
C ARG A 119 -14.30 -7.90 -19.52
N LYS A 120 -12.97 -7.82 -19.55
CA LYS A 120 -12.15 -7.75 -18.30
C LYS A 120 -12.51 -6.57 -17.41
N VAL A 121 -12.81 -5.41 -18.00
CA VAL A 121 -13.24 -4.22 -17.23
C VAL A 121 -14.60 -4.50 -16.58
N TRP A 122 -15.54 -5.10 -17.30
CA TRP A 122 -16.86 -5.47 -16.74
C TRP A 122 -16.73 -6.53 -15.65
N ASP A 123 -15.92 -7.58 -15.84
CA ASP A 123 -15.68 -8.60 -14.81
C ASP A 123 -15.16 -7.96 -13.51
N VAL A 124 -14.25 -6.99 -13.63
CA VAL A 124 -13.70 -6.27 -12.45
C VAL A 124 -14.77 -5.35 -11.83
N LEU A 125 -15.57 -4.65 -12.63
CA LEU A 125 -16.67 -3.81 -12.15
C LEU A 125 -17.70 -4.62 -11.34
N GLU A 126 -18.03 -5.83 -11.78
CA GLU A 126 -18.93 -6.75 -11.09
C GLU A 126 -18.33 -7.26 -9.77
N ILE A 127 -17.05 -7.71 -9.78
CA ILE A 127 -16.35 -8.19 -8.60
C ILE A 127 -16.33 -7.12 -7.48
N PHE A 128 -16.14 -5.85 -7.85
CA PHE A 128 -16.13 -4.74 -6.90
C PHE A 128 -17.53 -4.14 -6.63
N GLU A 129 -18.59 -4.70 -7.19
CA GLU A 129 -19.99 -4.24 -7.03
C GLU A 129 -20.18 -2.76 -7.40
N ILE A 130 -19.50 -2.31 -8.46
CA ILE A 130 -19.54 -0.94 -8.97
C ILE A 130 -19.99 -0.85 -10.44
N GLY A 131 -20.60 -1.93 -10.97
CA GLY A 131 -21.07 -1.98 -12.35
C GLY A 131 -22.09 -0.89 -12.69
N SER A 132 -23.01 -0.58 -11.76
CA SER A 132 -24.00 0.51 -11.92
C SER A 132 -23.36 1.91 -12.00
N LEU A 133 -22.10 2.05 -11.58
CA LEU A 133 -21.34 3.31 -11.56
C LEU A 133 -20.40 3.45 -12.76
N ALA A 134 -20.39 2.50 -13.70
CA ALA A 134 -19.43 2.43 -14.80
C ALA A 134 -19.30 3.74 -15.59
N HIS A 135 -20.39 4.46 -15.78
CA HIS A 135 -20.47 5.73 -16.52
C HIS A 135 -20.38 6.97 -15.62
N SER A 136 -20.33 6.80 -14.29
CA SER A 136 -20.18 7.92 -13.34
C SER A 136 -18.74 8.44 -13.32
N TYR A 137 -18.56 9.70 -12.95
CA TYR A 137 -17.25 10.33 -12.73
C TYR A 137 -16.85 10.27 -11.25
N PRO A 138 -15.55 10.39 -10.92
CA PRO A 138 -15.06 10.31 -9.53
C PRO A 138 -15.73 11.25 -8.53
N TRP A 139 -16.18 12.43 -8.95
CA TRP A 139 -16.87 13.39 -8.07
C TRP A 139 -18.34 13.03 -7.79
N GLN A 140 -18.92 12.09 -8.53
CA GLN A 140 -20.30 11.65 -8.39
C GLN A 140 -20.46 10.45 -7.46
N ILE A 141 -19.36 9.90 -6.98
CA ILE A 141 -19.32 8.67 -6.19
C ILE A 141 -18.76 8.90 -4.78
N SER A 142 -19.18 8.06 -3.82
CA SER A 142 -18.76 8.15 -2.42
C SER A 142 -17.27 7.81 -2.22
N GLY A 143 -16.72 8.12 -1.03
CA GLY A 143 -15.34 7.78 -0.67
C GLY A 143 -15.04 6.28 -0.79
N GLY A 144 -15.92 5.42 -0.26
CA GLY A 144 -15.76 3.97 -0.37
C GLY A 144 -15.85 3.48 -1.83
N GLN A 145 -16.74 4.05 -2.63
CA GLN A 145 -16.82 3.74 -4.06
C GLN A 145 -15.54 4.16 -4.80
N ARG A 146 -14.97 5.34 -4.48
CA ARG A 146 -13.67 5.74 -5.04
C ARG A 146 -12.55 4.78 -4.67
N GLN A 147 -12.54 4.28 -3.44
CA GLN A 147 -11.58 3.26 -3.02
C GLN A 147 -11.72 1.96 -3.82
N ARG A 148 -12.94 1.45 -3.99
CA ARG A 148 -13.21 0.27 -4.83
C ARG A 148 -12.73 0.47 -6.27
N VAL A 149 -12.96 1.62 -6.86
CA VAL A 149 -12.44 1.97 -8.20
C VAL A 149 -10.92 1.96 -8.24
N ALA A 150 -10.26 2.52 -7.22
CA ALA A 150 -8.79 2.55 -7.15
C ALA A 150 -8.19 1.13 -7.00
N LEU A 151 -8.79 0.28 -6.17
CA LEU A 151 -8.41 -1.13 -6.03
C LEU A 151 -8.63 -1.89 -7.34
N ALA A 152 -9.79 -1.74 -7.97
CA ALA A 152 -10.12 -2.34 -9.25
C ALA A 152 -9.10 -1.93 -10.34
N ARG A 153 -8.75 -0.64 -10.42
CA ARG A 153 -7.72 -0.12 -11.32
C ARG A 153 -6.33 -0.70 -11.03
N ALA A 154 -5.96 -0.87 -9.76
CA ALA A 154 -4.68 -1.45 -9.41
C ALA A 154 -4.60 -2.94 -9.75
N LEU A 155 -5.72 -3.68 -9.65
CA LEU A 155 -5.78 -5.12 -9.83
C LEU A 155 -6.01 -5.60 -11.27
N ILE A 156 -6.54 -4.75 -12.17
CA ILE A 156 -6.87 -5.17 -13.55
C ILE A 156 -5.67 -5.71 -14.33
N ARG A 157 -4.45 -5.27 -13.99
CA ARG A 157 -3.20 -5.77 -14.56
C ARG A 157 -2.70 -7.08 -13.93
N LYS A 158 -3.41 -7.62 -12.93
CA LYS A 158 -2.99 -8.80 -12.15
C LYS A 158 -1.57 -8.63 -11.59
N PRO A 159 -1.34 -7.61 -10.76
CA PRO A 159 -0.02 -7.36 -10.19
C PRO A 159 0.42 -8.49 -9.28
N SER A 160 1.74 -8.65 -9.09
CA SER A 160 2.31 -9.63 -8.16
C SER A 160 2.04 -9.24 -6.71
N PHE A 161 1.88 -7.94 -6.41
CA PHE A 161 1.53 -7.43 -5.09
C PHE A 161 0.97 -6.01 -5.17
N LEU A 162 0.28 -5.60 -4.08
CA LEU A 162 -0.30 -4.27 -3.93
C LEU A 162 0.48 -3.44 -2.92
N LEU A 163 0.67 -2.17 -3.24
CA LEU A 163 1.16 -1.14 -2.34
C LEU A 163 0.03 -0.15 -2.05
N LEU A 164 -0.32 0.03 -0.77
CA LEU A 164 -1.42 0.89 -0.36
C LEU A 164 -0.91 2.00 0.57
N ASP A 165 -1.03 3.24 0.09
CA ASP A 165 -0.56 4.44 0.80
C ASP A 165 -1.73 5.04 1.59
N GLU A 166 -1.79 4.78 2.91
CA GLU A 166 -2.83 5.25 3.83
C GLU A 166 -4.27 5.11 3.29
N PRO A 167 -4.68 3.90 2.88
CA PRO A 167 -5.89 3.69 2.07
C PRO A 167 -7.20 4.11 2.74
N PHE A 168 -7.20 4.31 4.06
CA PHE A 168 -8.41 4.66 4.82
C PHE A 168 -8.40 6.07 5.41
N ALA A 169 -7.34 6.86 5.19
CA ALA A 169 -7.16 8.15 5.86
C ALA A 169 -8.30 9.15 5.59
N ALA A 170 -8.86 9.11 4.38
CA ALA A 170 -9.92 10.04 3.94
C ALA A 170 -11.35 9.57 4.27
N LEU A 171 -11.51 8.45 5.01
CA LEU A 171 -12.81 7.85 5.30
C LEU A 171 -13.29 8.18 6.72
N ASP A 172 -14.62 8.25 6.89
CA ASP A 172 -15.22 8.31 8.21
C ASP A 172 -15.03 6.99 9.02
N PRO A 173 -15.16 7.02 10.36
CA PRO A 173 -14.86 5.85 11.20
C PRO A 173 -15.66 4.59 10.88
N LEU A 174 -16.95 4.72 10.55
CA LEU A 174 -17.80 3.57 10.23
C LEU A 174 -17.45 2.95 8.88
N LEU A 175 -17.20 3.80 7.89
CA LEU A 175 -16.78 3.36 6.57
C LEU A 175 -15.40 2.71 6.62
N ARG A 176 -14.49 3.21 7.46
CA ARG A 176 -13.16 2.61 7.68
C ARG A 176 -13.23 1.15 8.11
N ILE A 177 -14.13 0.83 9.05
CA ILE A 177 -14.31 -0.56 9.52
C ILE A 177 -14.71 -1.47 8.35
N ARG A 178 -15.67 -1.04 7.52
CA ARG A 178 -16.13 -1.81 6.36
C ARG A 178 -15.02 -1.97 5.31
N MET A 179 -14.29 -0.90 5.02
CA MET A 179 -13.23 -0.90 4.00
C MET A 179 -12.03 -1.76 4.39
N ARG A 180 -11.68 -1.87 5.68
CA ARG A 180 -10.69 -2.83 6.18
C ARG A 180 -11.10 -4.27 5.84
N GLN A 181 -12.37 -4.61 6.09
CA GLN A 181 -12.88 -5.95 5.79
C GLN A 181 -12.92 -6.20 4.27
N GLU A 182 -13.34 -5.22 3.47
CA GLU A 182 -13.32 -5.31 2.01
C GLU A 182 -11.90 -5.49 1.47
N LEU A 183 -10.91 -4.84 2.06
CA LEU A 183 -9.51 -5.01 1.66
C LEU A 183 -9.02 -6.44 1.93
N LEU A 184 -9.32 -7.01 3.10
CA LEU A 184 -9.00 -8.40 3.43
C LEU A 184 -9.74 -9.39 2.49
N ASN A 185 -11.00 -9.15 2.21
CA ASN A 185 -11.76 -9.96 1.24
C ASN A 185 -11.14 -9.88 -0.17
N THR A 186 -10.69 -8.69 -0.56
CA THR A 186 -9.99 -8.48 -1.84
C THR A 186 -8.67 -9.25 -1.88
N GLN A 187 -7.89 -9.20 -0.80
CA GLN A 187 -6.65 -9.97 -0.67
C GLN A 187 -6.90 -11.46 -0.81
N TRP A 188 -7.90 -11.98 -0.08
CA TRP A 188 -8.26 -13.40 -0.11
C TRP A 188 -8.76 -13.84 -1.49
N LEU A 189 -9.62 -13.04 -2.15
CA LEU A 189 -10.22 -13.34 -3.45
C LEU A 189 -9.16 -13.36 -4.57
N PHE A 190 -8.30 -12.34 -4.61
CA PHE A 190 -7.29 -12.21 -5.66
C PHE A 190 -5.99 -12.91 -5.32
N LYS A 191 -5.83 -13.40 -4.08
CA LYS A 191 -4.58 -14.00 -3.55
C LYS A 191 -3.37 -13.12 -3.84
N VAL A 192 -3.55 -11.80 -3.74
CA VAL A 192 -2.52 -10.81 -4.00
C VAL A 192 -1.97 -10.30 -2.67
N PRO A 193 -0.68 -10.47 -2.40
CA PRO A 193 -0.08 -9.93 -1.17
C PRO A 193 -0.10 -8.41 -1.17
N MET A 194 -0.13 -7.82 0.05
CA MET A 194 -0.27 -6.38 0.23
C MET A 194 0.78 -5.83 1.20
N LEU A 195 1.32 -4.66 0.86
CA LEU A 195 2.08 -3.82 1.77
C LEU A 195 1.31 -2.52 1.99
N VAL A 196 0.80 -2.35 3.20
CA VAL A 196 -0.03 -1.21 3.60
C VAL A 196 0.80 -0.28 4.47
N ILE A 197 0.79 1.00 4.19
CA ILE A 197 1.33 1.98 5.12
C ILE A 197 0.19 2.73 5.80
N THR A 198 0.31 2.94 7.10
CA THR A 198 -0.68 3.64 7.93
C THR A 198 -0.06 4.30 9.15
N HIS A 199 -0.77 5.23 9.73
CA HIS A 199 -0.49 5.78 11.06
C HIS A 199 -1.60 5.44 12.08
N ASP A 200 -2.63 4.69 11.67
CA ASP A 200 -3.76 4.29 12.52
C ASP A 200 -3.49 2.92 13.18
N PRO A 201 -3.39 2.84 14.52
CA PRO A 201 -3.23 1.57 15.23
C PRO A 201 -4.34 0.54 14.95
N GLN A 202 -5.54 1.01 14.59
CA GLN A 202 -6.65 0.11 14.28
C GLN A 202 -6.46 -0.59 12.94
N ASP A 203 -5.77 0.03 11.97
CA ASP A 203 -5.41 -0.61 10.72
C ASP A 203 -4.40 -1.73 10.96
N VAL A 204 -3.38 -1.46 11.81
CA VAL A 204 -2.40 -2.47 12.22
C VAL A 204 -3.11 -3.67 12.85
N ALA A 205 -3.99 -3.42 13.84
CA ALA A 205 -4.70 -4.48 14.53
C ALA A 205 -5.62 -5.30 13.61
N ALA A 206 -6.22 -4.65 12.60
CA ALA A 206 -7.16 -5.31 11.69
C ALA A 206 -6.46 -6.09 10.58
N LEU A 207 -5.34 -5.58 10.07
CA LEU A 207 -4.75 -6.06 8.82
C LEU A 207 -3.43 -6.80 9.00
N ALA A 208 -2.57 -6.36 9.95
CA ALA A 208 -1.18 -6.79 9.93
C ALA A 208 -0.99 -8.24 10.35
N GLU A 209 -0.28 -9.00 9.54
CA GLU A 209 0.38 -10.25 9.87
C GLU A 209 1.85 -10.00 10.20
N ASN A 210 2.49 -9.10 9.47
CA ASN A 210 3.83 -8.60 9.72
C ASN A 210 3.80 -7.08 9.87
N LEU A 211 4.48 -6.55 10.88
CA LEU A 211 4.51 -5.14 11.23
C LEU A 211 5.94 -4.61 11.18
N VAL A 212 6.16 -3.55 10.42
CA VAL A 212 7.40 -2.76 10.41
C VAL A 212 7.11 -1.39 11.01
N ILE A 213 7.78 -1.02 12.09
CA ILE A 213 7.63 0.30 12.73
C ILE A 213 8.73 1.22 12.21
N LEU A 214 8.30 2.33 11.62
CA LEU A 214 9.18 3.31 11.00
C LEU A 214 9.17 4.62 11.79
N ARG A 215 10.35 5.08 12.20
CA ARG A 215 10.53 6.34 12.93
C ARG A 215 11.68 7.15 12.35
N LYS A 216 11.42 8.44 12.06
CA LYS A 216 12.44 9.41 11.58
C LYS A 216 13.36 8.84 10.48
N GLY A 217 12.76 8.14 9.52
CA GLY A 217 13.48 7.57 8.38
C GLY A 217 14.20 6.24 8.64
N LYS A 218 14.03 5.62 9.80
CA LYS A 218 14.68 4.35 10.16
C LYS A 218 13.67 3.32 10.61
N VAL A 219 13.98 2.03 10.39
CA VAL A 219 13.24 0.92 10.98
C VAL A 219 13.60 0.84 12.46
N GLU A 220 12.61 0.95 13.32
CA GLU A 220 12.75 0.81 14.75
C GLU A 220 12.55 -0.63 15.18
N ARG A 221 11.55 -1.30 14.62
CA ARG A 221 11.21 -2.67 14.97
C ARG A 221 10.47 -3.36 13.84
N THR A 222 10.68 -4.67 13.72
CA THR A 222 9.86 -5.57 12.89
C THR A 222 9.27 -6.65 13.80
N VAL A 223 7.96 -6.93 13.66
CA VAL A 223 7.22 -7.85 14.54
C VAL A 223 6.32 -8.75 13.71
N ASP A 224 6.36 -10.05 13.96
CA ASP A 224 5.36 -11.01 13.48
C ASP A 224 4.14 -10.96 14.40
N LEU A 225 2.97 -10.70 13.84
CA LEU A 225 1.71 -10.57 14.57
C LEU A 225 0.78 -11.77 14.39
N LYS A 226 1.22 -12.86 13.81
CA LYS A 226 0.39 -14.05 13.52
C LYS A 226 0.11 -14.92 14.73
N GLY A 227 0.95 -14.87 15.73
CA GLY A 227 0.85 -15.72 16.93
C GLY A 227 0.66 -14.95 18.24
N PRO A 228 0.62 -15.69 19.37
CA PRO A 228 0.62 -15.07 20.69
C PRO A 228 1.85 -14.19 20.92
N PRO A 229 1.73 -13.07 21.64
CA PRO A 229 0.54 -12.60 22.36
C PRO A 229 -0.41 -11.74 21.51
N TYR A 230 -0.17 -11.57 20.21
CA TYR A 230 -0.88 -10.64 19.34
C TYR A 230 -2.18 -11.19 18.76
N ARG A 231 -2.32 -12.53 18.74
CA ARG A 231 -3.54 -13.25 18.33
C ARG A 231 -4.01 -14.13 19.47
N ASP A 232 -5.33 -14.23 19.65
CA ASP A 232 -5.96 -15.17 20.58
C ASP A 232 -6.02 -16.60 20.00
N GLU A 233 -6.58 -17.55 20.76
CA GLU A 233 -6.73 -18.94 20.34
C GLU A 233 -7.61 -19.12 19.08
N LYS A 234 -8.44 -18.11 18.76
CA LYS A 234 -9.28 -18.08 17.56
C LYS A 234 -8.60 -17.34 16.40
N GLY A 235 -7.34 -16.89 16.57
CA GLY A 235 -6.60 -16.11 15.58
C GLY A 235 -7.07 -14.66 15.46
N LEU A 236 -7.91 -14.18 16.40
CA LEU A 236 -8.36 -12.78 16.39
C LEU A 236 -7.32 -11.85 17.02
N PRO A 237 -7.18 -10.61 16.52
CA PRO A 237 -6.18 -9.68 17.04
C PRO A 237 -6.47 -9.24 18.47
N VAL A 238 -5.49 -9.38 19.35
CA VAL A 238 -5.53 -8.87 20.73
C VAL A 238 -5.18 -7.38 20.68
N ARG A 239 -6.20 -6.55 20.40
CA ARG A 239 -6.06 -5.10 20.14
C ARG A 239 -5.33 -4.34 21.24
N GLY A 240 -5.54 -4.73 22.51
CA GLY A 240 -4.87 -4.12 23.66
C GLY A 240 -3.35 -4.30 23.61
N VAL A 241 -2.89 -5.52 23.33
CA VAL A 241 -1.45 -5.85 23.22
C VAL A 241 -0.82 -5.14 22.02
N ILE A 242 -1.50 -5.13 20.87
CA ILE A 242 -1.00 -4.42 19.68
C ILE A 242 -0.91 -2.91 19.96
N ARG A 243 -1.92 -2.32 20.60
CA ARG A 243 -1.92 -0.91 20.97
C ARG A 243 -0.78 -0.58 21.95
N GLN A 244 -0.54 -1.43 22.94
CA GLN A 244 0.56 -1.26 23.87
C GLN A 244 1.92 -1.30 23.16
N LEU A 245 2.15 -2.28 22.27
CA LEU A 245 3.34 -2.36 21.43
C LEU A 245 3.60 -1.05 20.67
N LEU A 246 2.56 -0.47 20.05
CA LEU A 246 2.67 0.76 19.29
C LEU A 246 2.90 2.01 20.18
N MET A 247 2.40 1.99 21.42
CA MET A 247 2.61 3.07 22.40
C MET A 247 4.01 3.02 23.01
N GLU A 248 4.53 1.85 23.37
CA GLU A 248 5.88 1.68 23.92
C GLU A 248 6.90 2.23 22.94
N THR A 249 6.75 1.94 21.66
CA THR A 249 7.57 2.55 20.59
C THR A 249 7.40 4.08 20.48
N SER A 250 6.33 4.66 21.06
CA SER A 250 6.10 6.12 21.04
C SER A 250 6.68 6.84 22.27
N VAL A 251 6.87 6.17 23.40
CA VAL A 251 7.25 6.78 24.72
C VAL A 251 8.76 6.86 24.93
N GLU A 252 9.57 5.97 24.36
CA GLU A 252 11.04 5.99 24.55
C GLU A 252 11.74 7.26 24.03
N THR A 253 11.03 8.19 23.39
CA THR A 253 11.59 9.43 22.86
C THR A 253 11.49 10.65 23.78
N ASN A 254 10.75 10.61 24.88
CA ASN A 254 10.66 11.74 25.82
C ASN A 254 11.68 11.67 26.96
N GLY A 255 12.42 10.57 27.07
CA GLY A 255 13.41 10.37 28.14
C GLY A 255 14.85 10.74 27.77
N ALA A 256 15.14 11.14 26.54
CA ALA A 256 16.51 11.41 26.07
C ALA A 256 16.81 12.89 25.77
N GLN A 257 16.00 13.81 26.32
CA GLN A 257 16.28 15.25 26.37
C GLN A 257 16.10 15.75 27.80
N GLY A 258 17.02 15.42 28.63
CA GLY A 258 17.23 15.95 29.97
C GLY A 258 18.72 16.20 30.17
#